data_e2067aebed0351c400ae8c65de3b59f1
#
_entry.id   e2067aebed0351c400ae8c65de3b59f1
#
_cell.length_a   1.000
_cell.length_b   1.000
_cell.length_c   1.000
_cell.angle_alpha   90.00
_cell.angle_beta   90.00
_cell.angle_gamma   90.00
#
_symmetry.space_group_name_H-M   'P 1'
#
loop_
_entity.id
_entity.type
_entity.pdbx_description
1 polymer ?
#
loop_
_entity_poly.entity_id
_entity_poly.type
_entity_poly.pdbx_seq_one_letter_code
_entity_poly.pdbx_strand_id
1 'polypeptide(L)'
;MEKNPRADRVSLNCEVEFRRHGDARYQVDLLDFSPQGCCISPPVKVEPGESIWLRIPDMEAIHAKVIWTDQWKVGVEFDNPFHPAVFDSVVKRIGG
;
A
#
# COMPACT_ATOMS: atom_id res chain seq x y z
N MET A 1 18.25 19.62 -9.50
CA MET A 1 17.02 19.08 -8.99
C MET A 1 17.30 17.80 -8.25
N GLU A 2 16.82 17.79 -7.14
CA GLU A 2 17.08 16.61 -6.35
C GLU A 2 16.36 15.41 -6.94
N LYS A 3 16.95 14.29 -6.79
CA LYS A 3 16.38 13.06 -7.24
C LYS A 3 15.48 12.52 -6.15
N ASN A 4 14.24 12.46 -6.45
CA ASN A 4 13.29 11.88 -5.53
C ASN A 4 13.42 10.37 -5.58
N PRO A 5 13.83 9.72 -4.49
CA PRO A 5 13.94 8.26 -4.50
C PRO A 5 12.60 7.57 -4.72
N ARG A 6 11.53 8.33 -4.67
CA ARG A 6 10.20 7.79 -4.96
C ARG A 6 9.65 8.31 -6.25
N ALA A 7 10.54 8.52 -7.23
CA ALA A 7 10.12 9.07 -8.51
C ALA A 7 9.08 8.20 -9.19
N ASP A 8 9.10 6.90 -8.92
CA ASP A 8 8.13 5.98 -9.50
C ASP A 8 6.87 5.81 -8.64
N ARG A 9 6.76 6.59 -7.57
CA ARG A 9 5.57 6.56 -6.74
C ARG A 9 4.43 7.29 -7.44
N VAL A 10 3.24 6.72 -7.36
CA VAL A 10 2.06 7.25 -8.00
C VAL A 10 1.03 7.59 -6.94
N SER A 11 0.45 8.79 -7.04
CA SER A 11 -0.64 9.19 -6.16
C SER A 11 -1.94 8.65 -6.76
N LEU A 12 -2.66 7.87 -5.97
CA LEU A 12 -3.88 7.22 -6.40
C LEU A 12 -5.04 7.61 -5.51
N ASN A 13 -6.22 7.37 -6.02
CA ASN A 13 -7.43 7.65 -5.26
C ASN A 13 -8.36 6.47 -5.43
N CYS A 14 -7.96 5.35 -4.85
CA CYS A 14 -8.77 4.14 -4.92
C CYS A 14 -8.75 3.46 -3.57
N GLU A 15 -9.62 2.48 -3.40
CA GLU A 15 -9.73 1.74 -2.15
C GLU A 15 -9.15 0.35 -2.33
N VAL A 16 -8.51 -0.14 -1.27
CA VAL A 16 -8.00 -1.50 -1.22
C VAL A 16 -8.47 -2.12 0.09
N GLU A 17 -8.46 -3.44 0.13
CA GLU A 17 -8.82 -4.14 1.35
C GLU A 17 -7.59 -4.21 2.26
N PHE A 18 -7.81 -3.93 3.53
CA PHE A 18 -6.76 -3.94 4.54
C PHE A 18 -7.18 -4.90 5.65
N ARG A 19 -6.24 -5.72 6.09
CA ARG A 19 -6.51 -6.65 7.17
C ARG A 19 -5.26 -6.86 8.01
N ARG A 20 -5.44 -6.83 9.33
CA ARG A 20 -4.41 -7.24 10.27
C ARG A 20 -4.65 -8.70 10.63
N HIS A 21 -3.60 -9.34 11.12
CA HIS A 21 -3.72 -10.72 11.57
C HIS A 21 -4.78 -10.80 12.67
N GLY A 22 -5.77 -11.66 12.47
CA GLY A 22 -6.81 -11.88 13.47
C GLY A 22 -7.84 -10.77 13.58
N ASP A 23 -7.86 -9.87 12.61
CA ASP A 23 -8.77 -8.72 12.65
C ASP A 23 -9.72 -8.76 11.48
N ALA A 24 -10.70 -7.87 11.50
CA ALA A 24 -11.64 -7.74 10.42
C ALA A 24 -10.98 -7.12 9.19
N ARG A 25 -11.71 -7.17 8.09
CA ARG A 25 -11.27 -6.53 6.85
C ARG A 25 -11.88 -5.15 6.77
N TYR A 26 -11.07 -4.22 6.24
CA TYR A 26 -11.50 -2.84 6.08
C TYR A 26 -11.21 -2.39 4.67
N GLN A 27 -12.06 -1.50 4.16
CA GLN A 27 -11.79 -0.79 2.92
C GLN A 27 -11.06 0.48 3.28
N VAL A 28 -9.88 0.67 2.74
CA VAL A 28 -9.04 1.83 3.09
C VAL A 28 -8.58 2.52 1.82
N ASP A 29 -8.31 3.81 1.93
CA ASP A 29 -7.81 4.58 0.81
C ASP A 29 -6.35 4.25 0.56
N LEU A 30 -6.03 4.00 -0.70
CA LEU A 30 -4.66 3.85 -1.16
C LEU A 30 -4.20 5.21 -1.66
N LEU A 31 -3.28 5.83 -0.94
CA LEU A 31 -2.90 7.20 -1.22
C LEU A 31 -1.73 7.31 -2.18
N ASP A 32 -0.67 6.57 -1.90
CA ASP A 32 0.52 6.53 -2.76
C ASP A 32 0.89 5.08 -2.98
N PHE A 33 1.45 4.81 -4.15
CA PHE A 33 1.75 3.44 -4.54
C PHE A 33 3.07 3.42 -5.30
N SER A 34 3.95 2.51 -4.92
CA SER A 34 5.21 2.30 -5.61
C SER A 34 5.48 0.80 -5.65
N PRO A 35 6.47 0.35 -6.43
CA PRO A 35 6.77 -1.09 -6.46
C PRO A 35 7.16 -1.65 -5.09
N GLN A 36 7.69 -0.84 -4.20
CA GLN A 36 8.19 -1.31 -2.90
C GLN A 36 7.15 -1.24 -1.80
N GLY A 37 6.15 -0.38 -1.91
CA GLY A 37 5.19 -0.21 -0.85
C GLY A 37 4.15 0.83 -1.16
N CYS A 38 3.41 1.23 -0.14
CA CYS A 38 2.36 2.20 -0.36
C CYS A 38 2.03 2.93 0.93
N CYS A 39 1.19 3.95 0.79
CA CYS A 39 0.65 4.70 1.91
C CYS A 39 -0.85 4.48 1.93
N ILE A 40 -1.38 4.14 3.08
CA ILE A 40 -2.81 3.90 3.25
C ILE A 40 -3.32 4.69 4.44
N SER A 41 -4.64 4.74 4.57
CA SER A 41 -5.30 5.46 5.64
C SER A 41 -6.31 4.55 6.32
N PRO A 42 -5.84 3.63 7.18
CA PRO A 42 -6.76 2.68 7.82
C PRO A 42 -7.54 3.32 8.96
N PRO A 43 -8.72 2.76 9.28
CA PRO A 43 -9.54 3.30 10.38
C PRO A 43 -9.11 2.80 11.75
N VAL A 44 -8.04 2.01 11.82
CA VAL A 44 -7.55 1.47 13.07
C VAL A 44 -6.11 1.87 13.24
N LYS A 45 -5.66 1.91 14.50
CA LYS A 45 -4.29 2.27 14.80
C LYS A 45 -3.39 1.06 14.61
N VAL A 46 -2.28 1.27 13.92
CA VAL A 46 -1.26 0.25 13.74
C VAL A 46 0.07 0.81 14.16
N GLU A 47 1.02 -0.08 14.45
CA GLU A 47 2.33 0.30 14.93
C GLU A 47 3.41 -0.11 13.93
N PRO A 48 4.50 0.66 13.83
CA PRO A 48 5.63 0.24 13.01
C PRO A 48 6.11 -1.15 13.39
N GLY A 49 6.43 -1.96 12.39
CA GLY A 49 6.84 -3.34 12.61
C GLY A 49 5.71 -4.34 12.51
N GLU A 50 4.49 -3.87 12.53
CA GLU A 50 3.34 -4.75 12.46
C GLU A 50 3.15 -5.29 11.05
N SER A 51 2.77 -6.58 10.94
CA SER A 51 2.49 -7.21 9.65
C SER A 51 1.02 -7.05 9.30
N ILE A 52 0.77 -6.75 8.04
CA ILE A 52 -0.59 -6.55 7.56
C ILE A 52 -0.75 -7.20 6.19
N TRP A 53 -1.98 -7.31 5.76
CA TRP A 53 -2.32 -7.80 4.43
C TRP A 53 -3.07 -6.72 3.69
N LEU A 54 -2.74 -6.54 2.41
CA LEU A 54 -3.46 -5.64 1.52
C LEU A 54 -3.93 -6.42 0.32
N ARG A 55 -5.11 -6.09 -0.15
CA ARG A 55 -5.65 -6.73 -1.34
C ARG A 55 -6.14 -5.68 -2.30
N ILE A 56 -5.41 -5.55 -3.40
CA ILE A 56 -5.81 -4.67 -4.50
C ILE A 56 -6.87 -5.41 -5.29
N PRO A 57 -7.90 -4.71 -5.77
CA PRO A 57 -8.97 -5.37 -6.52
C PRO A 57 -8.42 -6.24 -7.64
N ASP A 58 -8.95 -7.44 -7.77
CA ASP A 58 -8.60 -8.42 -8.80
C ASP A 58 -7.20 -9.00 -8.63
N MET A 59 -6.63 -8.88 -7.43
CA MET A 59 -5.32 -9.44 -7.15
C MET A 59 -5.36 -10.22 -5.86
N GLU A 60 -4.33 -11.03 -5.67
CA GLU A 60 -4.18 -11.76 -4.42
C GLU A 60 -3.74 -10.84 -3.31
N ALA A 61 -3.96 -11.27 -2.07
CA ALA A 61 -3.54 -10.50 -0.93
C ALA A 61 -2.01 -10.38 -0.90
N ILE A 62 -1.55 -9.21 -0.51
CA ILE A 62 -0.13 -8.89 -0.45
C ILE A 62 0.25 -8.70 1.00
N HIS A 63 1.30 -9.39 1.42
CA HIS A 63 1.82 -9.24 2.78
C HIS A 63 2.77 -8.05 2.83
N ALA A 64 2.62 -7.23 3.86
CA ALA A 64 3.42 -6.02 4.00
C ALA A 64 3.68 -5.75 5.47
N LYS A 65 4.63 -4.87 5.72
CA LYS A 65 5.00 -4.48 7.07
C LYS A 65 4.88 -2.98 7.21
N VAL A 66 4.33 -2.54 8.33
CA VAL A 66 4.21 -1.12 8.63
C VAL A 66 5.61 -0.59 8.96
N ILE A 67 6.01 0.49 8.29
CA ILE A 67 7.32 1.08 8.53
C ILE A 67 7.25 2.44 9.20
N TRP A 68 6.14 3.17 9.03
CA TRP A 68 5.95 4.42 9.75
C TRP A 68 4.45 4.73 9.84
N THR A 69 4.13 5.52 10.82
CA THR A 69 2.77 6.03 10.99
C THR A 69 2.87 7.53 11.23
N ASP A 70 1.87 8.26 10.75
CA ASP A 70 1.81 9.70 10.93
C ASP A 70 0.35 10.09 10.97
N GLN A 71 -0.16 10.27 12.19
CA GLN A 71 -1.56 10.60 12.42
C GLN A 71 -2.45 9.52 11.80
N TRP A 72 -3.10 9.82 10.69
CA TRP A 72 -4.04 8.90 10.04
C TRP A 72 -3.44 8.19 8.83
N LYS A 73 -2.18 8.44 8.53
CA LYS A 73 -1.50 7.82 7.41
C LYS A 73 -0.54 6.75 7.89
N VAL A 74 -0.43 5.69 7.10
CA VAL A 74 0.44 4.56 7.42
C VAL A 74 1.23 4.20 6.18
N GLY A 75 2.55 4.15 6.32
CA GLY A 75 3.43 3.69 5.25
C GLY A 75 3.79 2.24 5.46
N VAL A 76 3.65 1.46 4.40
CA VAL A 76 3.95 0.03 4.47
C VAL A 76 4.91 -0.35 3.35
N GLU A 77 5.68 -1.39 3.60
CA GLU A 77 6.63 -1.95 2.65
C GLU A 77 6.20 -3.37 2.35
N PHE A 78 6.10 -3.70 1.05
CA PHE A 78 5.71 -5.05 0.64
C PHE A 78 6.86 -6.01 0.92
N ASP A 79 6.52 -7.23 1.36
CA ASP A 79 7.53 -8.26 1.54
C ASP A 79 8.20 -8.59 0.22
N ASN A 80 7.44 -8.58 -0.87
CA ASN A 80 7.96 -8.86 -2.19
C ASN A 80 7.61 -7.69 -3.11
N PRO A 81 8.57 -6.84 -3.44
CA PRO A 81 8.30 -5.71 -4.33
C PRO A 81 7.76 -6.16 -5.68
N PHE A 82 6.94 -5.32 -6.28
CA PHE A 82 6.43 -5.59 -7.62
C PHE A 82 7.54 -5.44 -8.65
N HIS A 83 7.54 -6.34 -9.61
CA HIS A 83 8.32 -6.11 -10.81
C HIS A 83 7.78 -4.87 -11.52
N PRO A 84 8.65 -4.01 -12.10
CA PRO A 84 8.17 -2.78 -12.71
C PRO A 84 7.06 -2.97 -13.74
N ALA A 85 7.14 -4.01 -14.56
CA ALA A 85 6.11 -4.24 -15.57
C ALA A 85 4.77 -4.58 -14.92
N VAL A 86 4.81 -5.35 -13.82
CA VAL A 86 3.59 -5.71 -13.10
C VAL A 86 3.04 -4.47 -12.41
N PHE A 87 3.90 -3.66 -11.84
CA PHE A 87 3.48 -2.42 -11.20
C PHE A 87 2.75 -1.52 -12.18
N ASP A 88 3.31 -1.34 -13.38
CA ASP A 88 2.67 -0.51 -14.40
C ASP A 88 1.30 -1.04 -14.76
N SER A 89 1.18 -2.35 -14.87
CA SER A 89 -0.08 -2.98 -15.20
C SER A 89 -1.12 -2.73 -14.10
N VAL A 90 -0.70 -2.84 -12.85
CA VAL A 90 -1.59 -2.62 -11.71
C VAL A 90 -2.05 -1.16 -11.68
N VAL A 91 -1.12 -0.23 -11.88
CA VAL A 91 -1.46 1.19 -11.86
C VAL A 91 -2.48 1.53 -12.94
N LYS A 92 -2.31 0.98 -14.12
CA LYS A 92 -3.28 1.21 -15.20
C LYS A 92 -4.65 0.66 -14.84
N ARG A 93 -4.68 -0.46 -14.13
CA ARG A 93 -5.95 -1.09 -13.77
C ARG A 93 -6.70 -0.31 -12.71
N ILE A 94 -5.99 0.18 -11.68
CA ILE A 94 -6.64 0.80 -10.54
C ILE A 94 -6.63 2.33 -10.62
N GLY A 95 -5.71 2.88 -11.35
CA GLY A 95 -5.56 4.34 -11.41
C GLY A 95 -6.25 4.98 -12.58
N GLY A 96 -6.80 4.19 -13.42
CA GLY A 96 -7.53 4.77 -14.46
C GLY A 96 -7.41 4.45 -15.76
#